data_8996dea3ac917533e65c3526f224ead6
#
_entry.id   8996dea3ac917533e65c3526f224ead6
#
_cell.length_a   1.000
_cell.length_b   1.000
_cell.length_c   1.000
_cell.angle_alpha   90.00
_cell.angle_beta   90.00
_cell.angle_gamma   90.00
#
_symmetry.space_group_name_H-M   'P 1'
#
loop_
_entity.id
_entity.type
_entity.pdbx_description
1 polymer ?
#
loop_
_entity_poly.entity_id
_entity_poly.type
_entity_poly.pdbx_seq_one_letter_code
_entity_poly.pdbx_strand_id
1 'polypeptide(L)'
;MGGELPYFVVINEQGPAWDEKRSMRDQKGWTEHAVFMDALADEHFAILGGPLKYSKHRAMLVLSAPNEGVLRKRLAEDPWMRTGVLRTLEVYPWEVLIGKLT
;
A
#
# COMPACT_ATOMS: atom_id res chain seq x y z
N MET A 1 3.40 -5.15 -25.52
CA MET A 1 4.51 -6.01 -25.12
C MET A 1 4.10 -6.95 -24.00
N GLY A 2 4.28 -8.21 -24.21
CA GLY A 2 4.08 -9.16 -23.14
C GLY A 2 5.11 -8.95 -22.04
N GLY A 3 4.76 -9.17 -20.81
CA GLY A 3 5.66 -9.14 -19.67
C GLY A 3 5.46 -8.01 -18.70
N GLU A 4 4.79 -6.96 -19.11
CA GLU A 4 4.44 -5.90 -18.15
C GLU A 4 3.18 -6.29 -17.39
N LEU A 5 3.26 -6.15 -16.07
CA LEU A 5 2.09 -6.38 -15.22
C LEU A 5 1.24 -5.13 -15.14
N PRO A 6 -0.08 -5.27 -14.98
CA PRO A 6 -0.95 -4.12 -14.76
C PRO A 6 -0.56 -3.32 -13.54
N TYR A 7 -0.85 -2.02 -13.58
CA TYR A 7 -0.72 -1.16 -12.42
C TYR A 7 -2.04 -1.04 -11.69
N PHE A 8 -1.93 -0.82 -10.39
CA PHE A 8 -3.08 -0.55 -9.53
C PHE A 8 -2.78 0.62 -8.63
N VAL A 9 -3.80 1.40 -8.33
CA VAL A 9 -3.74 2.42 -7.27
C VAL A 9 -4.54 1.89 -6.09
N VAL A 10 -3.92 1.93 -4.92
CA VAL A 10 -4.55 1.51 -3.68
C VAL A 10 -4.57 2.68 -2.72
N ILE A 11 -5.74 2.96 -2.15
CA ILE A 11 -5.89 3.94 -1.10
C ILE A 11 -6.11 3.19 0.21
N ASN A 12 -5.21 3.40 1.16
CA ASN A 12 -5.33 2.88 2.50
C ASN A 12 -5.79 3.99 3.43
N GLU A 13 -6.43 3.62 4.51
CA GLU A 13 -6.81 4.54 5.58
C GLU A 13 -6.49 3.93 6.93
N GLN A 14 -6.54 4.75 7.96
CA GLN A 14 -6.33 4.27 9.32
C GLN A 14 -7.46 3.32 9.69
N GLY A 15 -7.08 2.18 10.25
CA GLY A 15 -8.03 1.21 10.75
C GLY A 15 -8.43 1.48 12.21
N PRO A 16 -9.28 0.62 12.77
CA PRO A 16 -9.79 0.83 14.14
C PRO A 16 -8.72 0.74 15.22
N ALA A 17 -7.58 0.11 14.95
CA ALA A 17 -6.51 -0.01 15.93
C ALA A 17 -5.47 1.10 15.85
N TRP A 18 -5.64 2.06 14.94
CA TRP A 18 -4.74 3.22 14.86
C TRP A 18 -4.87 4.04 16.14
N ASP A 19 -3.73 4.38 16.76
CA ASP A 19 -3.70 5.25 17.94
C ASP A 19 -3.49 6.69 17.49
N GLU A 20 -4.52 7.50 17.59
CA GLU A 20 -4.49 8.90 17.14
C GLU A 20 -3.54 9.77 17.96
N LYS A 21 -3.12 9.31 19.12
CA LYS A 21 -2.19 10.05 19.98
C LYS A 21 -0.74 9.82 19.60
N ARG A 22 -0.47 8.91 18.66
CA ARG A 22 0.89 8.55 18.25
C ARG A 22 1.11 8.88 16.78
N SER A 23 2.36 9.25 16.44
CA SER A 23 2.75 9.41 15.06
C SER A 23 2.75 8.05 14.34
N MET A 24 2.86 8.08 13.02
CA MET A 24 2.89 6.87 12.21
C MET A 24 4.00 5.92 12.67
N ARG A 25 5.21 6.46 12.89
CA ARG A 25 6.36 5.64 13.27
C ARG A 25 6.30 5.14 14.70
N ASP A 26 5.43 5.69 15.51
CA ASP A 26 5.24 5.26 16.90
C ASP A 26 4.05 4.31 17.07
N GLN A 27 3.35 4.00 15.98
CA GLN A 27 2.27 3.03 16.03
C GLN A 27 2.83 1.64 16.34
N LYS A 28 2.07 0.86 17.10
CA LYS A 28 2.44 -0.51 17.40
C LYS A 28 2.62 -1.30 16.11
N GLY A 29 3.73 -2.01 15.99
CA GLY A 29 4.03 -2.81 14.81
C GLY A 29 4.65 -2.04 13.65
N TRP A 30 5.10 -0.82 13.88
CA TRP A 30 5.74 -0.02 12.82
C TRP A 30 6.92 -0.75 12.18
N THR A 31 7.83 -1.34 12.98
CA THR A 31 9.01 -2.01 12.44
C THR A 31 8.63 -3.14 11.50
N GLU A 32 7.67 -3.98 11.90
CA GLU A 32 7.21 -5.11 11.10
C GLU A 32 6.52 -4.63 9.82
N HIS A 33 5.70 -3.59 9.92
CA HIS A 33 5.06 -2.97 8.75
C HIS A 33 6.11 -2.40 7.79
N ALA A 34 7.11 -1.68 8.31
CA ALA A 34 8.16 -1.09 7.48
C ALA A 34 8.97 -2.16 6.76
N VAL A 35 9.32 -3.25 7.43
CA VAL A 35 10.03 -4.37 6.81
C VAL A 35 9.19 -4.98 5.69
N PHE A 36 7.89 -5.14 5.91
CA PHE A 36 6.99 -5.67 4.89
C PHE A 36 6.93 -4.74 3.68
N MET A 37 6.79 -3.42 3.90
CA MET A 37 6.73 -2.46 2.80
C MET A 37 8.04 -2.41 2.02
N ASP A 38 9.18 -2.49 2.70
CA ASP A 38 10.47 -2.53 2.03
C ASP A 38 10.59 -3.79 1.15
N ALA A 39 10.09 -4.94 1.63
CA ALA A 39 10.07 -6.15 0.85
C ALA A 39 9.22 -6.00 -0.41
N LEU A 40 8.05 -5.36 -0.30
CA LEU A 40 7.22 -5.09 -1.48
C LEU A 40 7.94 -4.22 -2.51
N ALA A 41 8.69 -3.23 -2.03
CA ALA A 41 9.47 -2.37 -2.92
C ALA A 41 10.62 -3.15 -3.59
N ASP A 42 11.31 -3.99 -2.83
CA ASP A 42 12.40 -4.80 -3.34
C ASP A 42 11.91 -5.82 -4.38
N GLU A 43 10.69 -6.32 -4.24
CA GLU A 43 10.06 -7.23 -5.20
C GLU A 43 9.50 -6.49 -6.42
N HIS A 44 9.59 -5.18 -6.48
CA HIS A 44 8.93 -4.35 -7.49
C HIS A 44 7.41 -4.51 -7.51
N PHE A 45 6.86 -5.00 -6.42
CA PHE A 45 5.42 -5.07 -6.23
C PHE A 45 4.85 -3.70 -5.89
N ALA A 46 5.47 -2.99 -4.96
CA ALA A 46 5.16 -1.60 -4.67
C ALA A 46 6.16 -0.70 -5.40
N ILE A 47 5.64 0.20 -6.22
CA ILE A 47 6.46 1.10 -7.03
C ILE A 47 6.61 2.45 -6.34
N LEU A 48 5.51 2.99 -5.85
CA LEU A 48 5.46 4.23 -5.11
C LEU A 48 4.48 4.07 -3.96
N GLY A 49 4.72 4.81 -2.89
CA GLY A 49 3.76 4.81 -1.79
C GLY A 49 4.10 5.86 -0.76
N GLY A 50 3.10 6.35 -0.09
CA GLY A 50 3.27 7.31 0.98
C GLY A 50 1.97 7.96 1.41
N PRO A 51 2.00 8.71 2.52
CA PRO A 51 0.82 9.40 3.00
C PRO A 51 0.42 10.53 2.06
N LEU A 52 -0.89 10.71 1.91
CA LEU A 52 -1.45 11.83 1.15
C LEU A 52 -1.54 13.04 2.09
N LYS A 53 -0.75 14.06 1.79
CA LYS A 53 -0.76 15.29 2.60
C LYS A 53 -2.13 15.94 2.54
N TYR A 54 -2.55 16.49 3.66
CA TYR A 54 -3.82 17.21 3.81
C TYR A 54 -5.05 16.35 3.62
N SER A 55 -4.88 15.06 3.34
CA SER A 55 -5.98 14.12 3.47
C SER A 55 -6.10 13.71 4.93
N LYS A 56 -7.27 13.28 5.32
CA LYS A 56 -7.46 12.80 6.67
C LYS A 56 -7.09 11.34 6.74
N HIS A 57 -5.80 11.09 7.07
CA HIS A 57 -5.31 9.74 7.41
C HIS A 57 -5.33 8.74 6.26
N ARG A 58 -5.00 9.19 5.05
CA ARG A 58 -4.95 8.30 3.89
C ARG A 58 -3.53 8.20 3.35
N ALA A 59 -3.25 7.06 2.76
CA ALA A 59 -2.02 6.80 2.04
C ALA A 59 -2.34 6.21 0.68
N MET A 60 -1.49 6.48 -0.30
CA MET A 60 -1.65 5.95 -1.64
C MET A 60 -0.47 5.07 -2.00
N LEU A 61 -0.77 3.94 -2.63
CA LEU A 61 0.24 3.05 -3.18
C LEU A 61 0.00 2.90 -4.68
N VAL A 62 1.09 2.86 -5.44
CA VAL A 62 1.06 2.41 -6.84
C VAL A 62 1.74 1.06 -6.87
N LEU A 63 1.02 0.06 -7.33
CA LEU A 63 1.46 -1.33 -7.29
C LEU A 63 1.38 -1.96 -8.66
N SER A 64 2.17 -3.02 -8.86
CA SER A 64 2.14 -3.81 -10.07
C SER A 64 1.88 -5.26 -9.70
N ALA A 65 0.82 -5.85 -10.27
CA ALA A 65 0.42 -7.23 -9.96
C ALA A 65 -0.33 -7.82 -11.14
N PRO A 66 -0.37 -9.18 -11.27
CA PRO A 66 -1.09 -9.80 -12.37
C PRO A 66 -2.59 -9.50 -12.39
N ASN A 67 -3.19 -9.38 -11.21
CA ASN A 67 -4.62 -9.10 -11.08
C ASN A 67 -4.91 -8.60 -9.66
N GLU A 68 -6.13 -8.12 -9.46
CA GLU A 68 -6.54 -7.57 -8.17
C GLU A 68 -6.56 -8.62 -7.06
N GLY A 69 -6.89 -9.86 -7.36
CA GLY A 69 -6.91 -10.92 -6.35
C GLY A 69 -5.52 -11.18 -5.76
N VAL A 70 -4.50 -11.25 -6.61
CA VAL A 70 -3.11 -11.41 -6.18
C VAL A 70 -2.67 -10.19 -5.36
N LEU A 71 -3.02 -8.98 -5.84
CA LEU A 71 -2.70 -7.75 -5.15
C LEU A 71 -3.29 -7.72 -3.74
N ARG A 72 -4.58 -8.01 -3.60
CA ARG A 72 -5.25 -7.97 -2.29
C ARG A 72 -4.70 -9.02 -1.34
N LYS A 73 -4.40 -10.20 -1.86
CA LYS A 73 -3.83 -11.28 -1.05
C LYS A 73 -2.46 -10.89 -0.48
N ARG A 74 -1.62 -10.28 -1.32
CA ARG A 74 -0.30 -9.84 -0.88
C ARG A 74 -0.38 -8.73 0.15
N LEU A 75 -1.23 -7.73 -0.09
CA LEU A 75 -1.41 -6.61 0.84
C LEU A 75 -1.97 -7.06 2.19
N ALA A 76 -2.80 -8.10 2.20
CA ALA A 76 -3.36 -8.61 3.44
C ALA A 76 -2.31 -9.26 4.36
N GLU A 77 -1.11 -9.52 3.85
CA GLU A 77 0.00 -10.04 4.66
C GLU A 77 0.70 -8.96 5.48
N ASP A 78 0.41 -7.69 5.24
CA ASP A 78 0.96 -6.60 6.02
C ASP A 78 0.53 -6.76 7.48
N PRO A 79 1.49 -6.76 8.43
CA PRO A 79 1.15 -6.84 9.86
C PRO A 79 0.11 -5.80 10.30
N TRP A 80 0.15 -4.60 9.74
CA TRP A 80 -0.82 -3.56 10.08
C TRP A 80 -2.22 -3.83 9.55
N MET A 81 -2.34 -4.57 8.45
CA MET A 81 -3.64 -5.03 7.97
C MET A 81 -4.22 -6.09 8.91
N ARG A 82 -3.36 -6.98 9.42
CA ARG A 82 -3.77 -8.04 10.33
C ARG A 82 -4.21 -7.50 11.68
N THR A 83 -3.57 -6.46 12.17
CA THR A 83 -3.87 -5.89 13.49
C THR A 83 -4.92 -4.80 13.43
N GLY A 84 -5.30 -4.33 12.25
CA GLY A 84 -6.30 -3.28 12.11
C GLY A 84 -5.76 -1.86 12.27
N VAL A 85 -4.44 -1.69 12.24
CA VAL A 85 -3.84 -0.35 12.25
C VAL A 85 -4.10 0.36 10.93
N LEU A 86 -4.06 -0.38 9.82
CA LEU A 86 -4.46 0.12 8.50
C LEU A 86 -5.52 -0.78 7.90
N ARG A 87 -6.27 -0.21 6.97
CA ARG A 87 -7.18 -0.99 6.12
C ARG A 87 -7.18 -0.43 4.71
N THR A 88 -7.47 -1.30 3.74
CA THR A 88 -7.61 -0.90 2.34
C THR A 88 -8.97 -0.27 2.14
N LEU A 89 -9.00 0.96 1.64
CA LEU A 89 -10.25 1.68 1.37
C LEU A 89 -10.70 1.47 -0.07
N GLU A 90 -9.78 1.65 -1.03
CA GLU A 90 -10.10 1.61 -2.45
C GLU A 90 -8.98 0.94 -3.23
N VAL A 91 -9.34 0.22 -4.28
CA VAL A 91 -8.41 -0.39 -5.23
C VAL A 91 -8.91 -0.10 -6.64
N TYR A 92 -8.04 0.43 -7.49
CA TYR A 92 -8.36 0.73 -8.88
C TYR A 92 -7.29 0.17 -9.80
N PRO A 93 -7.67 -0.56 -10.87
CA PRO A 93 -6.75 -0.76 -11.99
C PRO A 93 -6.42 0.61 -12.59
N TRP A 94 -5.16 0.80 -12.98
CA TRP A 94 -4.73 2.09 -13.49
C TRP A 94 -3.99 1.92 -14.82
N GLU A 95 -4.55 2.53 -15.85
CA GLU A 95 -3.90 2.59 -17.15
C GLU A 95 -3.05 3.86 -17.21
N VAL A 96 -1.73 3.69 -17.20
CA VAL A 96 -0.80 4.83 -17.23
C VAL A 96 -0.62 5.26 -18.67
N LEU A 97 -1.08 6.45 -19.01
CA LEU A 97 -1.02 6.99 -20.37
C LEU A 97 0.16 7.94 -20.59
N ILE A 98 0.65 8.56 -19.53
CA ILE A 98 1.72 9.56 -19.60
C ILE A 98 2.78 9.23 -18.58
N GLY A 99 4.03 9.19 -19.01
CA GLY A 99 5.14 8.99 -18.11
C GLY A 99 5.55 7.55 -17.95
N LYS A 100 6.57 7.33 -17.15
CA LYS A 100 7.13 6.01 -16.85
C LYS A 100 7.40 5.92 -15.36
N LEU A 101 7.16 4.74 -14.79
CA LEU A 101 7.40 4.47 -13.38
C LEU A 101 8.66 3.63 -13.14
N THR A 102 9.53 3.56 -14.09
CA THR A 102 10.80 2.83 -13.96
C THR A 102 11.99 3.76 -14.05
#